data_e2de863a69a12ab916bd4002dc418256
#
_entry.id   e2de863a69a12ab916bd4002dc418256
#
_cell.length_a   1.000
_cell.length_b   1.000
_cell.length_c   1.000
_cell.angle_alpha   90.00
_cell.angle_beta   90.00
_cell.angle_gamma   90.00
#
_symmetry.space_group_name_H-M   'P 1'
#
loop_
_entity.id
_entity.type
_entity.pdbx_description
1 polymer ?
#
loop_
_entity_poly.entity_id
_entity_poly.type
_entity_poly.pdbx_seq_one_letter_code
_entity_poly.pdbx_strand_id
1 'polypeptide(L)' 'EVDVDTGVVRLIEYTAVADVGTVVNPRSLGGQILGGSCLGIGHALTQRSTYDQQYGVALARRFHHTRPLTIMDIPA' A
#
# COMPACT_ATOMS: atom_id res chain seq x y z
N GLU A 1 -1.06 -15.33 -2.64
CA GLU A 1 -1.34 -16.18 -3.80
C GLU A 1 -0.89 -15.48 -5.07
N VAL A 2 -0.17 -16.20 -5.89
CA VAL A 2 0.31 -15.68 -7.18
C VAL A 2 -0.12 -16.65 -8.28
N ASP A 3 -0.77 -16.12 -9.32
CA ASP A 3 -1.07 -16.87 -10.52
C ASP A 3 0.20 -16.93 -11.38
N VAL A 4 0.78 -18.13 -11.52
CA VAL A 4 2.04 -18.29 -12.24
C VAL A 4 1.94 -18.06 -13.76
N ASP A 5 0.74 -18.19 -14.33
CA ASP A 5 0.53 -17.97 -15.75
C ASP A 5 0.40 -16.49 -16.11
N THR A 6 -0.27 -15.71 -15.25
CA THR A 6 -0.55 -14.29 -15.50
C THR A 6 0.29 -13.34 -14.65
N GLY A 7 0.90 -13.83 -13.57
CA GLY A 7 1.65 -13.01 -12.62
C GLY A 7 0.79 -12.16 -11.71
N VAL A 8 -0.52 -12.40 -11.68
CA VAL A 8 -1.43 -11.66 -10.80
C VAL A 8 -1.23 -12.08 -9.36
N VAL A 9 -1.04 -11.10 -8.48
CA VAL A 9 -0.87 -11.30 -7.04
C VAL A 9 -2.18 -10.96 -6.33
N ARG A 10 -2.64 -11.89 -5.47
CA ARG A 10 -3.81 -11.66 -4.63
C ARG A 10 -3.44 -11.86 -3.17
N LEU A 11 -3.72 -10.85 -2.33
CA LEU A 11 -3.53 -10.95 -0.90
C LEU A 11 -4.69 -11.75 -0.29
N ILE A 12 -4.36 -12.85 0.37
CA ILE A 12 -5.34 -13.69 1.05
C ILE A 12 -5.50 -13.22 2.48
N GLU A 13 -4.39 -12.94 3.17
CA GLU A 13 -4.39 -12.55 4.56
C GLU A 13 -3.22 -11.61 4.83
N TYR A 14 -3.45 -10.64 5.72
CA TYR A 14 -2.41 -9.73 6.19
C TYR A 14 -2.52 -9.59 7.71
N THR A 15 -1.40 -9.82 8.40
CA THR A 15 -1.33 -9.69 9.86
C THR A 15 -0.29 -8.65 10.24
N ALA A 16 -0.68 -7.66 11.04
CA ALA A 16 0.21 -6.66 11.58
C ALA A 16 0.33 -6.84 13.09
N VAL A 17 1.56 -6.88 13.58
CA VAL A 17 1.86 -6.94 15.02
C VAL A 17 2.73 -5.74 15.37
N ALA A 18 2.28 -4.94 16.33
CA ALA A 18 2.99 -3.72 16.71
C ALA A 18 2.99 -3.56 18.23
N ASP A 19 4.13 -3.17 18.77
CA ASP A 19 4.24 -2.72 20.15
C ASP A 19 4.33 -1.19 20.13
N VAL A 20 3.28 -0.54 20.64
CA VAL A 20 3.17 0.92 20.67
C VAL A 20 3.13 1.47 22.09
N GLY A 21 3.44 0.64 23.08
CA GLY A 21 3.32 1.00 24.49
C GLY A 21 1.87 1.12 24.93
N THR A 22 1.56 2.14 25.70
CA THR A 22 0.19 2.37 26.21
C THR A 22 -0.73 2.85 25.09
N VAL A 23 -1.82 2.12 24.85
CA VAL A 23 -2.82 2.51 23.86
C VAL A 23 -3.78 3.51 24.47
N VAL A 24 -3.72 4.75 23.98
CA VAL A 24 -4.60 5.84 24.47
C VAL A 24 -5.98 5.75 23.81
N ASN A 25 -6.01 5.50 22.49
CA ASN A 25 -7.26 5.37 21.75
C ASN A 25 -7.15 4.16 20.80
N PRO A 26 -7.77 3.01 21.17
CA PRO A 26 -7.66 1.80 20.35
C PRO A 26 -8.21 1.95 18.94
N ARG A 27 -9.27 2.74 18.77
CA ARG A 27 -9.89 2.95 17.47
C ARG A 27 -8.98 3.74 16.53
N SER A 28 -8.36 4.80 17.04
CA SER A 28 -7.40 5.58 16.25
C SER A 28 -6.14 4.78 15.94
N LEU A 29 -5.64 4.01 16.89
CA LEU A 29 -4.50 3.13 16.67
C LEU A 29 -4.80 2.10 15.57
N GLY A 30 -5.96 1.46 15.62
CA GLY A 30 -6.40 0.51 14.60
C GLY A 30 -6.45 1.15 13.21
N GLY A 31 -6.96 2.39 13.13
CA GLY A 31 -6.98 3.15 11.88
C GLY A 31 -5.59 3.47 11.35
N GLN A 32 -4.65 3.81 12.22
CA GLN A 32 -3.25 4.07 11.82
C GLN A 32 -2.55 2.83 11.32
N ILE A 33 -2.72 1.70 11.98
CA ILE A 33 -2.13 0.42 11.54
C ILE A 33 -2.72 0.02 10.19
N LEU A 34 -4.03 0.09 10.03
CA LEU A 34 -4.69 -0.23 8.77
C LEU A 34 -4.23 0.68 7.63
N GLY A 35 -4.21 1.99 7.87
CA GLY A 35 -3.78 2.98 6.87
C GLY A 35 -2.33 2.79 6.45
N GLY A 36 -1.43 2.60 7.42
CA GLY A 36 -0.01 2.35 7.15
C GLY A 36 0.21 1.06 6.38
N SER A 37 -0.52 0.00 6.73
CA SER A 37 -0.46 -1.28 6.03
C SER A 37 -0.92 -1.15 4.58
N CYS A 38 -2.02 -0.44 4.34
CA CYS A 38 -2.53 -0.19 2.99
C CYS A 38 -1.55 0.62 2.15
N LEU A 39 -0.89 1.62 2.73
CA LEU A 39 0.14 2.38 2.03
C LEU A 39 1.32 1.49 1.63
N GLY A 40 1.79 0.63 2.54
CA GLY A 40 2.88 -0.31 2.28
C GLY A 40 2.56 -1.32 1.20
N ILE A 41 1.35 -1.89 1.23
CA ILE A 41 0.88 -2.83 0.20
C ILE A 41 0.81 -2.14 -1.15
N GLY A 42 0.27 -0.92 -1.20
CA GLY A 42 0.22 -0.13 -2.43
C GLY A 42 1.61 0.14 -2.98
N HIS A 43 2.55 0.48 -2.12
CA HIS A 43 3.94 0.73 -2.50
C HIS A 43 4.59 -0.52 -3.15
N ALA A 44 4.27 -1.69 -2.64
CA ALA A 44 4.82 -2.96 -3.13
C ALA A 44 4.16 -3.42 -4.44
N LEU A 45 2.85 -3.22 -4.59
CA LEU A 45 2.07 -3.89 -5.65
C LEU A 45 1.59 -2.96 -6.76
N THR A 46 1.18 -1.74 -6.45
CA THR A 46 0.47 -0.89 -7.41
C THR A 46 1.12 0.46 -7.66
N GLN A 47 1.71 1.07 -6.64
CA GLN A 47 2.26 2.41 -6.77
C GLN A 47 3.60 2.43 -7.50
N ARG A 48 3.80 3.47 -8.28
CA ARG A 48 5.04 3.67 -9.01
C ARG A 48 5.39 5.14 -9.06
N SER A 49 6.63 5.46 -8.69
CA SER A 49 7.20 6.79 -8.89
C SER A 49 8.09 6.75 -10.13
N THR A 50 7.78 7.60 -11.08
CA THR A 50 8.52 7.66 -12.33
C THR A 50 9.14 9.04 -12.47
N TYR A 51 10.44 9.07 -12.76
CA TYR A 51 11.21 10.30 -12.92
C TYR A 51 11.86 10.35 -14.28
N ASP A 52 12.03 11.57 -14.80
CA ASP A 52 12.90 11.82 -15.94
C ASP A 52 14.35 11.55 -15.50
N GLN A 53 15.02 10.63 -16.17
CA GLN A 53 16.38 10.23 -15.80
C GLN A 53 17.42 11.32 -16.06
N GLN A 54 17.14 12.25 -16.96
CA GLN A 54 18.07 13.31 -17.31
C GLN A 54 17.97 14.49 -16.33
N TYR A 55 16.77 14.88 -15.94
CA TYR A 55 16.53 16.10 -15.13
C TYR A 55 15.94 15.82 -13.75
N GLY A 56 15.58 14.57 -13.46
CA GLY A 56 15.01 14.19 -12.17
C GLY A 56 13.60 14.72 -11.90
N VAL A 57 12.89 15.13 -12.94
CA VAL A 57 11.52 15.64 -12.80
C VAL A 57 10.55 14.48 -12.59
N ALA A 58 9.67 14.60 -11.58
CA ALA A 58 8.65 13.59 -11.31
C ALA A 58 7.61 13.59 -12.44
N LEU A 59 7.40 12.45 -13.09
CA LEU A 59 6.42 12.28 -14.16
C LEU A 59 5.05 11.88 -13.63
N ALA A 60 5.02 11.06 -12.55
CA ALA A 60 3.78 10.64 -11.92
C ALA A 60 3.45 11.59 -10.76
N ARG A 61 2.51 12.53 -10.98
CA ARG A 61 2.16 13.59 -10.02
C ARG A 61 0.74 13.49 -9.48
N ARG A 62 -0.06 12.57 -9.98
CA ARG A 62 -1.47 12.39 -9.61
C ARG A 62 -1.72 10.95 -9.20
N PHE A 63 -2.78 10.70 -8.44
CA PHE A 63 -3.10 9.38 -7.95
C PHE A 63 -3.32 8.35 -9.06
N HIS A 64 -3.91 8.73 -10.17
CA HIS A 64 -4.07 7.80 -11.28
C HIS A 64 -2.76 7.53 -12.04
N HIS A 65 -1.72 8.32 -11.84
CA HIS A 65 -0.37 8.05 -12.33
C HIS A 65 0.42 7.17 -11.35
N THR A 66 0.34 7.46 -10.03
CA THR A 66 1.04 6.70 -8.99
C THR A 66 0.30 5.43 -8.58
N ARG A 67 -1.01 5.39 -8.78
CA ARG A 67 -1.88 4.22 -8.61
C ARG A 67 -1.89 3.66 -7.18
N PRO A 68 -2.32 4.44 -6.17
CA PRO A 68 -2.53 3.90 -4.84
C PRO A 68 -3.61 2.81 -4.85
N LEU A 69 -3.63 1.99 -3.81
CA LEU A 69 -4.62 0.93 -3.68
C LEU A 69 -6.05 1.48 -3.74
N THR A 70 -6.91 0.74 -4.42
CA THR A 70 -8.36 0.96 -4.35
C THR A 70 -8.95 0.10 -3.25
N ILE A 71 -10.21 0.35 -2.89
CA ILE A 71 -10.89 -0.44 -1.88
C ILE A 71 -11.00 -1.93 -2.26
N MET A 72 -10.99 -2.23 -3.56
CA MET A 72 -11.06 -3.60 -4.05
C MET A 72 -9.75 -4.36 -3.89
N ASP A 73 -8.63 -3.65 -3.72
CA ASP A 73 -7.31 -4.26 -3.57
C ASP A 73 -6.98 -4.59 -2.10
N ILE A 74 -7.76 -4.06 -1.15
CA ILE A 74 -7.52 -4.25 0.28
C ILE A 74 -8.12 -5.58 0.71
N PRO A 75 -7.35 -6.45 1.43
CA PRO A 75 -7.91 -7.68 1.97
C PRO A 75 -8.98 -7.39 3.02
N ALA A 76 -9.99 -8.23 3.05
CA ALA A 76 -11.11 -8.10 3.99
C ALA A 76 -10.69 -8.36 5.44
#